data_2f32853322441043bc591297b63d15dc
#
_entry.id   2f32853322441043bc591297b63d15dc
#
_cell.length_a   1.000
_cell.length_b   1.000
_cell.length_c   1.000
_cell.angle_alpha   90.00
_cell.angle_beta   90.00
_cell.angle_gamma   90.00
#
_symmetry.space_group_name_H-M   'P 1'
#
loop_
_entity.id
_entity.type
_entity.pdbx_description
1 polymer ?
#
loop_
_entity_poly.entity_id
_entity_poly.type
_entity_poly.pdbx_seq_one_letter_code
_entity_poly.pdbx_strand_id
1 'polypeptide(L)'
;VEGLSFAVTGGASGLGLATARRLVKAGGKVTIIDLPASAGADVAGELGEAARFAAADVTDADQFAAALDAADGFGGLRGLVHCAGAGRRLRLLDKDGNPGSLEDFEWVIRLNLIGSFNALRLAAARMARHDEIDGERGAIVLTASVAAYEGQIGQIPYTAAKAGIVGMTLTAARDLAGRSIRVCTIAPGIMDTPLLSRLRDDVRASLEASVPNPARLGRSDEFAQLACQVLENGYLNGETIRLDGAIRMAPR
;
A
#
# COMPACT_ATOMS: atom_id res chain seq x y z
N VAL A 1 -12.50 12.11 7.33
CA VAL A 1 -12.26 10.71 7.80
C VAL A 1 -13.34 10.28 8.80
N GLU A 2 -13.76 11.19 9.71
CA GLU A 2 -14.69 10.87 10.80
C GLU A 2 -16.00 10.25 10.27
N GLY A 3 -16.42 9.13 10.84
CA GLY A 3 -17.64 8.39 10.49
C GLY A 3 -17.59 7.62 9.16
N LEU A 4 -16.58 7.83 8.32
CA LEU A 4 -16.44 7.20 7.00
C LEU A 4 -15.79 5.80 7.11
N SER A 5 -16.07 4.95 6.13
CA SER A 5 -15.52 3.58 6.05
C SER A 5 -14.34 3.47 5.09
N PHE A 6 -13.30 2.80 5.56
CA PHE A 6 -12.03 2.60 4.85
C PHE A 6 -11.64 1.12 4.81
N ALA A 7 -11.02 0.69 3.72
CA ALA A 7 -10.35 -0.59 3.63
C ALA A 7 -8.81 -0.37 3.65
N VAL A 8 -8.10 -1.19 4.40
CA VAL A 8 -6.63 -1.17 4.45
C VAL A 8 -6.10 -2.56 4.18
N THR A 9 -5.43 -2.77 3.05
CA THR A 9 -4.79 -4.05 2.74
C THR A 9 -3.39 -4.13 3.33
N GLY A 10 -2.92 -5.33 3.68
CA GLY A 10 -1.70 -5.47 4.46
C GLY A 10 -1.84 -4.82 5.84
N GLY A 11 -3.07 -4.72 6.33
CA GLY A 11 -3.44 -3.96 7.51
C GLY A 11 -3.08 -4.62 8.84
N ALA A 12 -2.63 -5.86 8.82
CA ALA A 12 -2.23 -6.59 10.02
C ALA A 12 -0.81 -6.22 10.53
N SER A 13 0.00 -5.50 9.74
CA SER A 13 1.38 -5.15 10.14
C SER A 13 1.90 -3.88 9.45
N GLY A 14 3.04 -3.39 9.90
CA GLY A 14 3.83 -2.34 9.24
C GLY A 14 3.03 -1.08 8.86
N LEU A 15 3.14 -0.66 7.61
CA LEU A 15 2.52 0.56 7.08
C LEU A 15 0.99 0.50 7.14
N GLY A 16 0.42 -0.66 6.77
CA GLY A 16 -1.03 -0.86 6.80
C GLY A 16 -1.59 -0.79 8.23
N LEU A 17 -0.95 -1.44 9.19
CA LEU A 17 -1.36 -1.39 10.60
C LEU A 17 -1.31 0.05 11.15
N ALA A 18 -0.22 0.77 10.88
CA ALA A 18 -0.12 2.16 11.31
C ALA A 18 -1.23 3.03 10.70
N THR A 19 -1.56 2.78 9.42
CA THR A 19 -2.65 3.46 8.73
C THR A 19 -4.01 3.12 9.35
N ALA A 20 -4.29 1.84 9.61
CA ALA A 20 -5.54 1.41 10.24
C ALA A 20 -5.72 2.06 11.63
N ARG A 21 -4.68 2.04 12.47
CA ARG A 21 -4.69 2.71 13.78
C ARG A 21 -4.96 4.21 13.68
N ARG A 22 -4.34 4.87 12.70
CA ARG A 22 -4.50 6.32 12.52
C ARG A 22 -5.90 6.68 12.04
N LEU A 23 -6.47 5.91 11.11
CA LEU A 23 -7.84 6.11 10.62
C LEU A 23 -8.87 5.90 11.75
N VAL A 24 -8.74 4.85 12.55
CA VAL A 24 -9.61 4.61 13.72
C VAL A 24 -9.48 5.75 14.73
N LYS A 25 -8.25 6.19 15.03
CA LYS A 25 -8.03 7.34 15.94
C LYS A 25 -8.66 8.64 15.43
N ALA A 26 -8.78 8.79 14.11
CA ALA A 26 -9.44 9.94 13.47
C ALA A 26 -10.98 9.76 13.34
N GLY A 27 -11.57 8.76 13.98
CA GLY A 27 -13.01 8.50 13.98
C GLY A 27 -13.52 7.71 12.77
N GLY A 28 -12.65 7.20 11.92
CA GLY A 28 -13.00 6.36 10.78
C GLY A 28 -13.32 4.92 11.19
N LYS A 29 -14.11 4.24 10.36
CA LYS A 29 -14.36 2.79 10.44
C LYS A 29 -13.41 2.07 9.50
N VAL A 30 -12.71 1.04 9.95
CA VAL A 30 -11.66 0.40 9.17
C VAL A 30 -11.91 -1.10 9.00
N THR A 31 -11.89 -1.57 7.77
CA THR A 31 -11.77 -3.00 7.47
C THR A 31 -10.32 -3.32 7.15
N ILE A 32 -9.68 -4.06 8.03
CA ILE A 32 -8.35 -4.62 7.86
C ILE A 32 -8.47 -5.80 6.91
N ILE A 33 -7.78 -5.75 5.77
CA ILE A 33 -7.74 -6.84 4.80
C ILE A 33 -6.31 -7.40 4.77
N ASP A 34 -6.18 -8.68 5.08
CA ASP A 34 -4.89 -9.37 5.10
C ASP A 34 -5.10 -10.88 4.89
N LEU A 35 -4.01 -11.62 4.73
CA LEU A 35 -4.08 -13.07 4.60
C LEU A 35 -4.72 -13.73 5.84
N PRO A 36 -5.42 -14.86 5.70
CA PRO A 36 -6.08 -15.55 6.81
C PRO A 36 -5.15 -15.90 7.99
N ALA A 37 -3.86 -16.16 7.68
CA ALA A 37 -2.85 -16.52 8.69
C ALA A 37 -2.18 -15.31 9.36
N SER A 38 -2.60 -14.08 9.03
CA SER A 38 -2.05 -12.85 9.62
C SER A 38 -2.66 -12.59 11.01
N ALA A 39 -2.09 -11.62 11.72
CA ALA A 39 -2.64 -11.13 13.00
C ALA A 39 -3.85 -10.20 12.83
N GLY A 40 -4.50 -10.18 11.65
CA GLY A 40 -5.55 -9.20 11.34
C GLY A 40 -6.76 -9.26 12.26
N ALA A 41 -7.15 -10.46 12.70
CA ALA A 41 -8.26 -10.63 13.65
C ALA A 41 -7.92 -10.06 15.05
N ASP A 42 -6.71 -10.31 15.55
CA ASP A 42 -6.24 -9.79 16.83
C ASP A 42 -6.14 -8.26 16.78
N VAL A 43 -5.57 -7.72 15.71
CA VAL A 43 -5.47 -6.26 15.48
C VAL A 43 -6.86 -5.62 15.43
N ALA A 44 -7.83 -6.22 14.75
CA ALA A 44 -9.19 -5.70 14.71
C ALA A 44 -9.82 -5.71 16.11
N GLY A 45 -9.60 -6.77 16.89
CA GLY A 45 -10.02 -6.86 18.28
C GLY A 45 -9.42 -5.78 19.18
N GLU A 46 -8.11 -5.49 19.03
CA GLU A 46 -7.43 -4.40 19.74
C GLU A 46 -8.00 -3.01 19.40
N LEU A 47 -8.40 -2.79 18.16
CA LEU A 47 -8.93 -1.51 17.69
C LEU A 47 -10.42 -1.32 18.03
N GLY A 48 -11.11 -2.39 18.46
CA GLY A 48 -12.48 -2.35 18.93
C GLY A 48 -13.52 -2.21 17.83
N GLU A 49 -14.70 -1.68 18.17
CA GLU A 49 -15.89 -1.64 17.30
C GLU A 49 -15.70 -0.83 15.99
N ALA A 50 -14.74 0.06 15.96
CA ALA A 50 -14.39 0.85 14.77
C ALA A 50 -13.56 0.06 13.75
N ALA A 51 -13.17 -1.18 14.06
CA ALA A 51 -12.37 -2.01 13.17
C ALA A 51 -12.99 -3.40 12.99
N ARG A 52 -12.75 -4.00 11.83
CA ARG A 52 -13.06 -5.40 11.55
C ARG A 52 -11.97 -6.02 10.69
N PHE A 53 -11.88 -7.33 10.71
CA PHE A 53 -10.98 -8.09 9.86
C PHE A 53 -11.76 -8.81 8.76
N ALA A 54 -11.22 -8.77 7.54
CA ALA A 54 -11.69 -9.56 6.41
C ALA A 54 -10.49 -10.27 5.77
N ALA A 55 -10.46 -11.58 5.87
CA ALA A 55 -9.38 -12.38 5.31
C ALA A 55 -9.47 -12.43 3.78
N ALA A 56 -8.39 -12.06 3.08
CA ALA A 56 -8.33 -12.17 1.62
C ALA A 56 -6.89 -12.14 1.11
N ASP A 57 -6.64 -12.89 0.03
CA ASP A 57 -5.50 -12.68 -0.86
C ASP A 57 -5.88 -11.63 -1.92
N VAL A 58 -5.11 -10.56 -2.02
CA VAL A 58 -5.35 -9.47 -3.00
C VAL A 58 -5.21 -9.93 -4.45
N THR A 59 -4.55 -11.07 -4.68
CA THR A 59 -4.38 -11.67 -6.01
C THR A 59 -5.56 -12.55 -6.43
N ASP A 60 -6.43 -12.92 -5.48
CA ASP A 60 -7.68 -13.64 -5.70
C ASP A 60 -8.83 -12.63 -5.79
N ALA A 61 -9.44 -12.55 -6.97
CA ALA A 61 -10.47 -11.55 -7.23
C ALA A 61 -11.74 -11.76 -6.40
N ASP A 62 -12.13 -13.02 -6.15
CA ASP A 62 -13.38 -13.35 -5.45
C ASP A 62 -13.21 -13.14 -3.94
N GLN A 63 -12.10 -13.60 -3.34
CA GLN A 63 -11.79 -13.33 -1.94
C GLN A 63 -11.71 -11.84 -1.67
N PHE A 64 -11.00 -11.11 -2.53
CA PHE A 64 -10.84 -9.68 -2.34
C PHE A 64 -12.15 -8.90 -2.56
N ALA A 65 -12.99 -9.34 -3.51
CA ALA A 65 -14.33 -8.78 -3.69
C ALA A 65 -15.20 -8.95 -2.43
N ALA A 66 -15.22 -10.15 -1.83
CA ALA A 66 -15.95 -10.41 -0.60
C ALA A 66 -15.43 -9.56 0.59
N ALA A 67 -14.11 -9.38 0.71
CA ALA A 67 -13.52 -8.52 1.73
C ALA A 67 -13.91 -7.04 1.57
N LEU A 68 -13.98 -6.56 0.33
CA LEU A 68 -14.47 -5.20 0.05
C LEU A 68 -15.98 -5.06 0.26
N ASP A 69 -16.78 -6.10 0.04
CA ASP A 69 -18.21 -6.08 0.36
C ASP A 69 -18.42 -5.99 1.88
N ALA A 70 -17.56 -6.63 2.68
CA ALA A 70 -17.56 -6.46 4.13
C ALA A 70 -17.20 -5.02 4.52
N ALA A 71 -16.22 -4.40 3.85
CA ALA A 71 -15.86 -2.99 4.07
C ALA A 71 -16.99 -2.03 3.69
N ASP A 72 -17.64 -2.28 2.56
CA ASP A 72 -18.77 -1.50 2.06
C ASP A 72 -19.97 -1.58 3.01
N GLY A 73 -20.29 -2.78 3.51
CA GLY A 73 -21.32 -3.00 4.53
C GLY A 73 -21.03 -2.37 5.90
N PHE A 74 -19.84 -1.79 6.10
CA PHE A 74 -19.47 -1.09 7.34
C PHE A 74 -19.80 0.41 7.31
N GLY A 75 -20.54 0.88 6.34
CA GLY A 75 -21.00 2.25 6.24
C GLY A 75 -20.77 2.91 4.87
N GLY A 76 -20.56 2.10 3.83
CA GLY A 76 -20.23 2.55 2.48
C GLY A 76 -18.74 2.85 2.34
N LEU A 77 -18.06 2.13 1.45
CA LEU A 77 -16.62 2.29 1.26
C LEU A 77 -16.27 3.67 0.68
N ARG A 78 -15.47 4.44 1.40
CA ARG A 78 -15.02 5.80 1.01
C ARG A 78 -13.52 5.91 0.77
N GLY A 79 -12.74 4.95 1.21
CA GLY A 79 -11.32 4.98 0.97
C GLY A 79 -10.68 3.60 0.97
N LEU A 80 -9.64 3.46 0.15
CA LEU A 80 -8.74 2.30 0.16
C LEU A 80 -7.31 2.77 0.35
N VAL A 81 -6.60 2.18 1.33
CA VAL A 81 -5.13 2.29 1.41
C VAL A 81 -4.54 0.91 1.15
N HIS A 82 -3.90 0.75 0.00
CA HIS A 82 -3.38 -0.54 -0.45
C HIS A 82 -1.90 -0.68 -0.09
N CYS A 83 -1.61 -1.42 1.00
CA CYS A 83 -0.25 -1.66 1.49
C CYS A 83 0.23 -3.10 1.27
N ALA A 84 -0.64 -4.03 0.86
CA ALA A 84 -0.25 -5.41 0.61
C ALA A 84 0.80 -5.51 -0.50
N GLY A 85 1.88 -6.22 -0.23
CA GLY A 85 2.96 -6.44 -1.17
C GLY A 85 4.17 -7.07 -0.50
N ALA A 86 5.00 -7.74 -1.30
CA ALA A 86 6.25 -8.33 -0.86
C ALA A 86 7.25 -8.41 -2.03
N GLY A 87 8.53 -8.59 -1.72
CA GLY A 87 9.57 -8.75 -2.71
C GLY A 87 10.26 -10.10 -2.61
N ARG A 88 10.78 -10.57 -3.75
CA ARG A 88 11.79 -11.62 -3.82
C ARG A 88 13.03 -11.07 -4.51
N ARG A 89 14.19 -11.47 -4.02
CA ARG A 89 15.45 -11.06 -4.63
C ARG A 89 15.71 -11.94 -5.85
N LEU A 90 15.84 -11.31 -7.01
CA LEU A 90 16.08 -12.00 -8.28
C LEU A 90 17.11 -11.24 -9.10
N ARG A 91 18.19 -11.92 -9.49
CA ARG A 91 19.16 -11.44 -10.49
C ARG A 91 18.84 -12.01 -11.86
N LEU A 92 19.21 -11.29 -12.92
CA LEU A 92 19.07 -11.79 -14.30
C LEU A 92 19.87 -13.06 -14.54
N LEU A 93 21.07 -13.13 -13.95
CA LEU A 93 21.91 -14.32 -13.96
C LEU A 93 22.29 -14.68 -12.52
N ASP A 94 22.34 -15.97 -12.24
CA ASP A 94 22.93 -16.49 -11.01
C ASP A 94 24.49 -16.46 -11.07
N LYS A 95 25.14 -16.96 -10.03
CA LYS A 95 26.62 -17.02 -9.96
C LYS A 95 27.25 -17.92 -11.02
N ASP A 96 26.50 -18.88 -11.55
CA ASP A 96 26.95 -19.87 -12.52
C ASP A 96 26.56 -19.48 -13.97
N GLY A 97 25.94 -18.30 -14.15
CA GLY A 97 25.55 -17.75 -15.45
C GLY A 97 24.20 -18.25 -15.94
N ASN A 98 23.43 -18.99 -15.13
CA ASN A 98 22.10 -19.43 -15.52
C ASN A 98 21.08 -18.27 -15.42
N PRO A 99 20.01 -18.29 -16.23
CA PRO A 99 18.97 -17.29 -16.16
C PRO A 99 18.23 -17.32 -14.82
N GLY A 100 17.86 -16.14 -14.33
CA GLY A 100 17.00 -16.00 -13.14
C GLY A 100 15.62 -16.62 -13.33
N SER A 101 14.97 -16.97 -12.22
CA SER A 101 13.66 -17.64 -12.20
C SER A 101 12.55 -16.76 -12.77
N LEU A 102 11.92 -17.21 -13.86
CA LEU A 102 10.71 -16.56 -14.40
C LEU A 102 9.54 -16.65 -13.41
N GLU A 103 9.41 -17.77 -12.70
CA GLU A 103 8.36 -17.99 -11.69
C GLU A 103 8.46 -16.95 -10.55
N ASP A 104 9.67 -16.66 -10.05
CA ASP A 104 9.86 -15.63 -9.02
C ASP A 104 9.53 -14.23 -9.55
N PHE A 105 9.85 -13.95 -10.81
CA PHE A 105 9.46 -12.70 -11.45
C PHE A 105 7.93 -12.58 -11.51
N GLU A 106 7.25 -13.58 -12.04
CA GLU A 106 5.79 -13.64 -12.17
C GLU A 106 5.09 -13.53 -10.81
N TRP A 107 5.61 -14.20 -9.79
CA TRP A 107 5.05 -14.12 -8.44
C TRP A 107 5.07 -12.69 -7.89
N VAL A 108 6.20 -11.98 -8.04
CA VAL A 108 6.31 -10.58 -7.57
C VAL A 108 5.40 -9.65 -8.37
N ILE A 109 5.32 -9.83 -9.69
CA ILE A 109 4.42 -9.05 -10.56
C ILE A 109 2.96 -9.32 -10.18
N ARG A 110 2.59 -10.59 -10.00
CA ARG A 110 1.22 -10.98 -9.64
C ARG A 110 0.80 -10.32 -8.32
N LEU A 111 1.63 -10.45 -7.27
CA LEU A 111 1.30 -9.89 -5.97
C LEU A 111 1.25 -8.35 -6.00
N ASN A 112 2.32 -7.71 -6.47
CA ASN A 112 2.44 -6.25 -6.30
C ASN A 112 1.72 -5.46 -7.39
N LEU A 113 1.79 -5.86 -8.66
CA LEU A 113 1.20 -5.08 -9.76
C LEU A 113 -0.24 -5.52 -10.04
N ILE A 114 -0.44 -6.81 -10.29
CA ILE A 114 -1.79 -7.33 -10.59
C ILE A 114 -2.68 -7.21 -9.35
N GLY A 115 -2.16 -7.50 -8.15
CA GLY A 115 -2.88 -7.30 -6.89
C GLY A 115 -3.27 -5.85 -6.67
N SER A 116 -2.38 -4.88 -6.96
CA SER A 116 -2.72 -3.46 -6.85
C SER A 116 -3.78 -3.03 -7.87
N PHE A 117 -3.71 -3.52 -9.11
CA PHE A 117 -4.75 -3.26 -10.10
C PHE A 117 -6.09 -3.88 -9.68
N ASN A 118 -6.06 -5.11 -9.14
CA ASN A 118 -7.26 -5.77 -8.64
C ASN A 118 -7.90 -4.98 -7.48
N ALA A 119 -7.08 -4.51 -6.54
CA ALA A 119 -7.52 -3.67 -5.43
C ALA A 119 -8.14 -2.35 -5.93
N LEU A 120 -7.46 -1.66 -6.85
CA LEU A 120 -7.92 -0.41 -7.44
C LEU A 120 -9.29 -0.56 -8.13
N ARG A 121 -9.43 -1.50 -9.07
CA ARG A 121 -10.66 -1.68 -9.85
C ARG A 121 -11.85 -2.10 -9.00
N LEU A 122 -11.63 -2.99 -8.01
CA LEU A 122 -12.71 -3.50 -7.17
C LEU A 122 -13.17 -2.48 -6.12
N ALA A 123 -12.26 -1.70 -5.54
CA ALA A 123 -12.61 -0.62 -4.63
C ALA A 123 -13.34 0.51 -5.35
N ALA A 124 -12.84 0.94 -6.52
CA ALA A 124 -13.50 1.95 -7.33
C ALA A 124 -14.93 1.55 -7.71
N ALA A 125 -15.16 0.27 -8.03
CA ALA A 125 -16.49 -0.23 -8.36
C ALA A 125 -17.48 -0.17 -7.18
N ARG A 126 -17.01 -0.27 -5.90
CA ARG A 126 -17.86 -0.08 -4.72
C ARG A 126 -18.12 1.40 -4.47
N MET A 127 -17.07 2.20 -4.45
CA MET A 127 -17.20 3.65 -4.24
C MET A 127 -18.15 4.30 -5.25
N ALA A 128 -18.10 3.88 -6.51
CA ALA A 128 -18.96 4.40 -7.58
C ALA A 128 -20.47 4.15 -7.38
N ARG A 129 -20.87 3.27 -6.45
CA ARG A 129 -22.29 2.97 -6.14
C ARG A 129 -22.88 3.93 -5.12
N HIS A 130 -22.04 4.67 -4.39
CA HIS A 130 -22.48 5.60 -3.35
C HIS A 130 -22.70 7.00 -3.89
N ASP A 131 -23.56 7.75 -3.24
CA ASP A 131 -23.71 9.17 -3.49
C ASP A 131 -22.45 9.94 -3.10
N GLU A 132 -22.25 11.09 -3.70
CA GLU A 132 -21.14 11.97 -3.33
C GLU A 132 -21.36 12.57 -1.95
N ILE A 133 -20.27 12.72 -1.22
CA ILE A 133 -20.18 13.53 0.00
C ILE A 133 -19.19 14.65 -0.32
N ASP A 134 -19.63 15.89 -0.24
CA ASP A 134 -18.81 17.08 -0.59
C ASP A 134 -18.17 17.00 -1.98
N GLY A 135 -18.89 16.39 -2.95
CA GLY A 135 -18.41 16.25 -4.33
C GLY A 135 -17.44 15.09 -4.57
N GLU A 136 -17.26 14.19 -3.60
CA GLU A 136 -16.37 13.02 -3.72
C GLU A 136 -17.07 11.71 -3.33
N ARG A 137 -16.84 10.63 -4.10
CA ARG A 137 -17.29 9.28 -3.75
C ARG A 137 -16.23 8.50 -2.96
N GLY A 138 -14.98 8.84 -3.13
CA GLY A 138 -13.90 8.23 -2.37
C GLY A 138 -12.52 8.47 -2.93
N ALA A 139 -11.51 8.00 -2.20
CA ALA A 139 -10.11 8.12 -2.57
C ALA A 139 -9.35 6.81 -2.39
N ILE A 140 -8.41 6.55 -3.31
CA ILE A 140 -7.57 5.35 -3.31
C ILE A 140 -6.11 5.76 -3.18
N VAL A 141 -5.42 5.19 -2.19
CA VAL A 141 -3.99 5.36 -1.97
C VAL A 141 -3.28 4.04 -2.28
N LEU A 142 -2.47 4.02 -3.32
CA LEU A 142 -1.62 2.88 -3.66
C LEU A 142 -0.24 3.04 -3.02
N THR A 143 0.46 1.93 -2.79
CA THR A 143 1.82 1.93 -2.24
C THR A 143 2.81 1.44 -3.30
N ALA A 144 3.59 2.38 -3.86
CA ALA A 144 4.75 2.07 -4.68
C ALA A 144 6.01 1.83 -3.81
N SER A 145 7.13 2.36 -4.23
CA SER A 145 8.42 2.37 -3.51
C SER A 145 9.37 3.31 -4.25
N VAL A 146 10.39 3.83 -3.58
CA VAL A 146 11.54 4.46 -4.25
C VAL A 146 12.24 3.53 -5.23
N ALA A 147 12.13 2.20 -5.02
CA ALA A 147 12.61 1.19 -5.96
C ALA A 147 11.95 1.28 -7.36
N ALA A 148 10.82 1.98 -7.50
CA ALA A 148 10.24 2.28 -8.80
C ALA A 148 11.13 3.19 -9.66
N TYR A 149 12.01 3.96 -9.03
CA TYR A 149 12.90 4.95 -9.65
C TYR A 149 14.37 4.52 -9.60
N GLU A 150 14.82 4.04 -8.44
CA GLU A 150 16.20 3.63 -8.21
C GLU A 150 16.25 2.19 -7.69
N GLY A 151 15.95 1.21 -8.56
CA GLY A 151 16.00 -0.21 -8.20
C GLY A 151 17.43 -0.68 -7.95
N GLN A 152 17.60 -1.48 -6.91
CA GLN A 152 18.89 -2.07 -6.53
C GLN A 152 19.12 -3.41 -7.23
N ILE A 153 20.36 -3.86 -7.24
CA ILE A 153 20.75 -5.18 -7.76
C ILE A 153 19.92 -6.27 -7.06
N GLY A 154 19.24 -7.07 -7.87
CA GLY A 154 18.35 -8.13 -7.38
C GLY A 154 16.90 -7.70 -7.15
N GLN A 155 16.52 -6.47 -7.49
CA GLN A 155 15.15 -5.98 -7.33
C GLN A 155 14.36 -5.88 -8.65
N ILE A 156 14.83 -6.46 -9.76
CA ILE A 156 14.16 -6.33 -11.07
C ILE A 156 12.65 -6.53 -11.02
N PRO A 157 12.10 -7.62 -10.47
CA PRO A 157 10.66 -7.81 -10.47
C PRO A 157 9.93 -6.81 -9.58
N TYR A 158 10.53 -6.46 -8.45
CA TYR A 158 9.97 -5.49 -7.51
C TYR A 158 9.96 -4.07 -8.12
N THR A 159 11.08 -3.66 -8.74
CA THR A 159 11.18 -2.40 -9.48
C THR A 159 10.13 -2.32 -10.59
N ALA A 160 10.01 -3.36 -11.42
CA ALA A 160 9.03 -3.41 -12.50
C ALA A 160 7.59 -3.27 -11.97
N ALA A 161 7.25 -4.00 -10.90
CA ALA A 161 5.93 -3.93 -10.29
C ALA A 161 5.64 -2.54 -9.72
N LYS A 162 6.57 -1.96 -8.96
CA LYS A 162 6.38 -0.67 -8.30
C LYS A 162 6.40 0.50 -9.30
N ALA A 163 7.19 0.41 -10.37
CA ALA A 163 7.13 1.35 -11.49
C ALA A 163 5.79 1.25 -12.24
N GLY A 164 5.24 0.04 -12.40
CA GLY A 164 3.90 -0.16 -12.95
C GLY A 164 2.80 0.51 -12.12
N ILE A 165 2.90 0.47 -10.78
CA ILE A 165 1.95 1.18 -9.90
C ILE A 165 2.04 2.70 -10.11
N VAL A 166 3.25 3.26 -10.20
CA VAL A 166 3.46 4.68 -10.53
C VAL A 166 2.82 5.02 -11.88
N GLY A 167 3.05 4.17 -12.90
CA GLY A 167 2.48 4.37 -14.23
C GLY A 167 0.95 4.31 -14.27
N MET A 168 0.32 3.49 -13.45
CA MET A 168 -1.15 3.40 -13.35
C MET A 168 -1.78 4.64 -12.68
N THR A 169 -1.07 5.32 -11.80
CA THR A 169 -1.65 6.33 -10.89
C THR A 169 -2.40 7.44 -11.63
N LEU A 170 -1.73 8.15 -12.53
CA LEU A 170 -2.33 9.26 -13.25
C LEU A 170 -3.44 8.79 -14.20
N THR A 171 -3.25 7.65 -14.87
CA THR A 171 -4.25 7.10 -15.78
C THR A 171 -5.52 6.71 -15.02
N ALA A 172 -5.38 6.03 -13.88
CA ALA A 172 -6.51 5.66 -13.03
C ALA A 172 -7.26 6.89 -12.49
N ALA A 173 -6.53 7.92 -12.05
CA ALA A 173 -7.13 9.18 -11.61
C ALA A 173 -7.97 9.84 -12.71
N ARG A 174 -7.49 9.80 -13.96
CA ARG A 174 -8.22 10.33 -15.12
C ARG A 174 -9.43 9.49 -15.49
N ASP A 175 -9.30 8.17 -15.50
CA ASP A 175 -10.41 7.23 -15.78
C ASP A 175 -11.54 7.38 -14.76
N LEU A 176 -11.22 7.66 -13.51
CA LEU A 176 -12.16 7.75 -12.40
C LEU A 176 -12.65 9.18 -12.12
N ALA A 177 -12.12 10.20 -12.80
CA ALA A 177 -12.50 11.59 -12.59
C ALA A 177 -14.02 11.82 -12.79
N GLY A 178 -14.61 11.23 -13.82
CA GLY A 178 -16.07 11.30 -14.07
C GLY A 178 -16.91 10.52 -13.05
N ARG A 179 -16.27 9.82 -12.11
CA ARG A 179 -16.91 9.13 -10.99
C ARG A 179 -16.63 9.78 -9.64
N SER A 180 -15.97 10.92 -9.62
CA SER A 180 -15.58 11.63 -8.39
C SER A 180 -14.78 10.75 -7.42
N ILE A 181 -13.85 9.92 -7.95
CA ILE A 181 -12.96 9.06 -7.19
C ILE A 181 -11.53 9.46 -7.50
N ARG A 182 -10.75 9.77 -6.46
CA ARG A 182 -9.34 10.15 -6.58
C ARG A 182 -8.42 8.95 -6.43
N VAL A 183 -7.27 9.02 -7.09
CA VAL A 183 -6.20 8.01 -6.96
C VAL A 183 -4.87 8.72 -6.80
N CYS A 184 -4.17 8.43 -5.72
CA CYS A 184 -2.79 8.83 -5.51
C CYS A 184 -1.93 7.63 -5.11
N THR A 185 -0.63 7.79 -5.23
CA THR A 185 0.34 6.76 -4.81
C THR A 185 1.36 7.38 -3.86
N ILE A 186 1.72 6.65 -2.83
CA ILE A 186 2.88 6.98 -1.99
C ILE A 186 4.02 6.04 -2.39
N ALA A 187 5.21 6.59 -2.60
CA ALA A 187 6.44 5.85 -2.85
C ALA A 187 7.38 5.98 -1.62
N PRO A 188 7.28 5.05 -0.65
CA PRO A 188 8.11 5.09 0.53
C PRO A 188 9.58 4.81 0.21
N GLY A 189 10.48 5.43 0.98
CA GLY A 189 11.87 5.03 1.12
C GLY A 189 12.05 3.83 2.04
N ILE A 190 13.12 3.83 2.81
CA ILE A 190 13.41 2.77 3.78
C ILE A 190 12.63 3.05 5.06
N MET A 191 11.61 2.25 5.33
CA MET A 191 10.70 2.41 6.46
C MET A 191 10.96 1.37 7.54
N ASP A 192 10.96 1.80 8.81
CA ASP A 192 11.08 0.91 9.97
C ASP A 192 9.81 0.05 10.11
N THR A 193 9.87 -1.16 9.60
CA THR A 193 8.79 -2.13 9.59
C THR A 193 9.26 -3.45 10.20
N PRO A 194 8.37 -4.36 10.61
CA PRO A 194 8.75 -5.68 11.12
C PRO A 194 9.68 -6.49 10.20
N LEU A 195 9.67 -6.20 8.90
CA LEU A 195 10.59 -6.81 7.94
C LEU A 195 12.05 -6.38 8.20
N LEU A 196 12.28 -5.09 8.50
CA LEU A 196 13.62 -4.55 8.74
C LEU A 196 14.08 -4.72 10.19
N SER A 197 13.18 -4.96 11.14
CA SER A 197 13.54 -5.23 12.53
C SER A 197 14.37 -6.52 12.73
N ARG A 198 14.39 -7.40 11.71
CA ARG A 198 15.19 -8.64 11.69
C ARG A 198 16.60 -8.44 11.16
N LEU A 199 16.96 -7.25 10.70
CA LEU A 199 18.30 -6.94 10.24
C LEU A 199 19.27 -6.80 11.42
N ARG A 200 20.54 -7.12 11.18
CA ARG A 200 21.63 -6.86 12.12
C ARG A 200 21.77 -5.34 12.32
N ASP A 201 22.19 -4.94 13.52
CA ASP A 201 22.33 -3.52 13.90
C ASP A 201 23.28 -2.74 12.99
N ASP A 202 24.38 -3.36 12.53
CA ASP A 202 25.33 -2.72 11.61
C ASP A 202 24.72 -2.43 10.24
N VAL A 203 23.88 -3.36 9.74
CA VAL A 203 23.16 -3.17 8.47
C VAL A 203 22.09 -2.09 8.63
N ARG A 204 21.36 -2.10 9.75
CA ARG A 204 20.37 -1.08 10.06
C ARG A 204 21.00 0.31 10.13
N ALA A 205 22.10 0.46 10.87
CA ALA A 205 22.84 1.72 10.98
C ALA A 205 23.33 2.24 9.62
N SER A 206 23.79 1.34 8.75
CA SER A 206 24.20 1.69 7.38
C SER A 206 23.02 2.22 6.54
N LEU A 207 21.85 1.61 6.67
CA LEU A 207 20.63 2.07 5.98
C LEU A 207 20.18 3.44 6.51
N GLU A 208 20.20 3.65 7.82
CA GLU A 208 19.88 4.93 8.45
C GLU A 208 20.82 6.06 7.97
N ALA A 209 22.11 5.79 7.92
CA ALA A 209 23.12 6.74 7.44
C ALA A 209 22.98 7.08 5.95
N SER A 210 22.30 6.23 5.16
CA SER A 210 22.03 6.49 3.74
C SER A 210 20.88 7.46 3.50
N VAL A 211 20.08 7.78 4.53
CA VAL A 211 18.97 8.74 4.43
C VAL A 211 19.51 10.15 4.72
N PRO A 212 19.44 11.09 3.77
CA PRO A 212 20.01 12.43 3.94
C PRO A 212 19.40 13.22 5.11
N ASN A 213 18.06 13.27 5.22
CA ASN A 213 17.40 13.99 6.31
C ASN A 213 15.92 13.58 6.45
N PRO A 214 15.48 13.19 7.64
CA PRO A 214 16.29 12.91 8.85
C PRO A 214 17.14 11.65 8.68
N ALA A 215 18.34 11.63 9.27
CA ALA A 215 19.28 10.49 9.16
C ALA A 215 18.80 9.30 10.02
N ARG A 216 17.72 8.70 9.63
CA ARG A 216 17.05 7.53 10.25
C ARG A 216 16.09 6.87 9.27
N LEU A 217 15.64 5.68 9.58
CA LEU A 217 14.53 5.06 8.85
C LEU A 217 13.23 5.87 9.02
N GLY A 218 12.39 5.87 7.99
CA GLY A 218 11.04 6.41 8.08
C GLY A 218 10.19 5.57 9.04
N ARG A 219 9.31 6.21 9.81
CA ARG A 219 8.39 5.51 10.71
C ARG A 219 7.09 5.18 10.00
N SER A 220 6.51 4.02 10.30
CA SER A 220 5.23 3.60 9.71
C SER A 220 4.11 4.62 9.94
N ASP A 221 4.14 5.36 11.07
CA ASP A 221 3.15 6.43 11.33
C ASP A 221 3.32 7.65 10.41
N GLU A 222 4.53 7.93 9.89
CA GLU A 222 4.74 9.00 8.90
C GLU A 222 4.10 8.65 7.56
N PHE A 223 4.14 7.36 7.16
CA PHE A 223 3.38 6.88 6.03
C PHE A 223 1.86 7.02 6.27
N ALA A 224 1.39 6.57 7.42
CA ALA A 224 -0.02 6.65 7.80
C ALA A 224 -0.53 8.11 7.82
N GLN A 225 0.30 9.04 8.29
CA GLN A 225 -0.01 10.46 8.28
C GLN A 225 -0.22 10.97 6.85
N LEU A 226 0.70 10.66 5.93
CA LEU A 226 0.58 11.08 4.54
C LEU A 226 -0.62 10.41 3.85
N ALA A 227 -0.86 9.12 4.11
CA ALA A 227 -2.03 8.42 3.57
C ALA A 227 -3.34 9.09 4.01
N CYS A 228 -3.49 9.44 5.30
CA CYS A 228 -4.65 10.18 5.78
C CYS A 228 -4.77 11.57 5.13
N GLN A 229 -3.67 12.30 4.98
CA GLN A 229 -3.67 13.60 4.29
C GLN A 229 -4.11 13.48 2.83
N VAL A 230 -3.71 12.43 2.12
CA VAL A 230 -4.19 12.16 0.74
C VAL A 230 -5.68 11.86 0.73
N LEU A 231 -6.18 11.09 1.70
CA LEU A 231 -7.62 10.80 1.81
C LEU A 231 -8.45 12.06 2.12
N GLU A 232 -7.93 12.98 2.92
CA GLU A 232 -8.63 14.19 3.37
C GLU A 232 -8.53 15.38 2.39
N ASN A 233 -7.43 15.47 1.63
CA ASN A 233 -7.20 16.60 0.73
C ASN A 233 -7.78 16.33 -0.66
N GLY A 234 -8.99 16.80 -0.91
CA GLY A 234 -9.73 16.62 -2.17
C GLY A 234 -9.03 17.17 -3.43
N TYR A 235 -7.97 17.98 -3.31
CA TYR A 235 -7.23 18.49 -4.46
C TYR A 235 -6.02 17.64 -4.84
N LEU A 236 -5.64 16.66 -4.01
CA LEU A 236 -4.60 15.68 -4.34
C LEU A 236 -5.19 14.55 -5.20
N ASN A 237 -4.83 14.51 -6.47
CA ASN A 237 -5.28 13.49 -7.42
C ASN A 237 -4.24 13.22 -8.50
N GLY A 238 -4.01 11.97 -8.85
CA GLY A 238 -3.12 11.55 -9.92
C GLY A 238 -1.63 11.64 -9.62
N GLU A 239 -1.23 11.93 -8.37
CA GLU A 239 0.16 12.18 -7.99
C GLU A 239 0.80 10.96 -7.30
N THR A 240 2.10 10.80 -7.55
CA THR A 240 2.95 9.86 -6.81
C THR A 240 3.90 10.64 -5.91
N ILE A 241 3.69 10.55 -4.60
CA ILE A 241 4.43 11.29 -3.60
C ILE A 241 5.55 10.42 -3.01
N ARG A 242 6.81 10.83 -3.19
CA ARG A 242 7.95 10.19 -2.53
C ARG A 242 7.96 10.57 -1.04
N LEU A 243 8.03 9.56 -0.16
CA LEU A 243 8.17 9.73 1.29
C LEU A 243 9.45 9.00 1.74
N ASP A 244 10.60 9.65 1.59
CA ASP A 244 11.88 8.93 1.55
C ASP A 244 13.07 9.64 2.21
N GLY A 245 12.87 10.77 2.89
CA GLY A 245 13.98 11.53 3.50
C GLY A 245 15.04 11.98 2.49
N ALA A 246 14.65 12.17 1.22
CA ALA A 246 15.50 12.52 0.08
C ALA A 246 16.54 11.45 -0.31
N ILE A 247 16.34 10.17 0.11
CA ILE A 247 17.24 9.10 -0.31
C ILE A 247 17.16 8.88 -1.83
N ARG A 248 18.31 8.56 -2.41
CA ARG A 248 18.42 7.96 -3.73
C ARG A 248 19.21 6.67 -3.56
N MET A 249 18.56 5.54 -3.87
CA MET A 249 19.11 4.22 -3.57
C MET A 249 20.39 3.97 -4.36
N ALA A 250 21.45 3.63 -3.65
CA ALA A 250 22.67 3.14 -4.29
C ALA A 250 22.40 1.79 -4.98
N PRO A 251 23.23 1.37 -5.98
CA PRO A 251 23.04 0.09 -6.67
C PRO A 251 23.10 -1.14 -5.76
N ARG A 252 23.71 -1.00 -4.60
CA ARG A 252 23.84 -2.04 -3.54
C ARG A 252 23.67 -1.42 -2.16
#